data_f483fbcd45066040f1e94514b270b81e
#
_entry.id   f483fbcd45066040f1e94514b270b81e
#
_cell.length_a   1.000
_cell.length_b   1.000
_cell.length_c   1.000
_cell.angle_alpha   90.00
_cell.angle_beta   90.00
_cell.angle_gamma   90.00
#
_symmetry.space_group_name_H-M   'P 1'
#
loop_
_entity.id
_entity.type
_entity.pdbx_description
1 polymer ?
#
loop_
_entity_poly.entity_id
_entity_poly.type
_entity_poly.pdbx_seq_one_letter_code
_entity_poly.pdbx_strand_id
1 'polypeptide(L)'
;MSNLIDIEEYEHPAIAICPKGTKGETVELGGLVVVLPSKPPKKQISGHDLPKRMQMWEKKPMPAELSRIKSMDEWLEMPREFRQKFRPYIEEEFRRRREGFWFYNNGTPTYITGRHYMMLQWTKFDIGDPSYLAFQRDIFLHMAACEADARCIGQLYTKCRRSGYTNICSSVLLDEATQVKDKLLGIQSKTGKDAQENIFMKKVVYMFRHYPFFFKPIQDGTTNPRMELAFREPS
;
A
#
# COMPACT_ATOMS: atom_id res chain seq x y z
N MET A 1 9.19 -16.86 -45.39
CA MET A 1 8.11 -15.86 -45.27
C MET A 1 7.81 -15.72 -43.80
N SER A 2 8.35 -14.68 -43.16
CA SER A 2 8.10 -14.38 -41.74
C SER A 2 6.76 -13.70 -41.66
N ASN A 3 5.78 -14.35 -41.01
CA ASN A 3 4.56 -13.68 -40.58
C ASN A 3 4.97 -12.66 -39.50
N LEU A 4 5.26 -11.44 -39.93
CA LEU A 4 5.20 -10.29 -39.06
C LEU A 4 3.73 -10.20 -38.62
N ILE A 5 3.47 -10.49 -37.35
CA ILE A 5 2.20 -10.13 -36.72
C ILE A 5 2.16 -8.61 -36.79
N ASP A 6 1.28 -8.05 -37.63
CA ASP A 6 0.88 -6.66 -37.52
C ASP A 6 0.38 -6.46 -36.10
N ILE A 7 1.18 -5.75 -35.31
CA ILE A 7 0.72 -5.22 -34.03
C ILE A 7 -0.20 -4.06 -34.42
N GLU A 8 -1.45 -4.37 -34.77
CA GLU A 8 -2.52 -3.38 -34.76
C GLU A 8 -2.42 -2.66 -33.43
N GLU A 9 -2.49 -1.33 -33.43
CA GLU A 9 -2.52 -0.50 -32.23
C GLU A 9 -3.63 -1.02 -31.31
N TYR A 10 -3.21 -1.82 -30.34
CA TYR A 10 -4.14 -2.39 -29.37
C TYR A 10 -4.50 -1.25 -28.43
N GLU A 11 -5.60 -0.58 -28.69
CA GLU A 11 -6.17 0.39 -27.76
C GLU A 11 -6.50 -0.35 -26.46
N HIS A 12 -5.63 -0.22 -25.48
CA HIS A 12 -5.91 -0.76 -24.16
C HIS A 12 -7.11 -0.02 -23.56
N PRO A 13 -8.18 -0.72 -23.20
CA PRO A 13 -9.31 -0.07 -22.56
C PRO A 13 -8.87 0.59 -21.26
N ALA A 14 -9.47 1.74 -20.95
CA ALA A 14 -9.21 2.42 -19.69
C ALA A 14 -9.55 1.50 -18.49
N ILE A 15 -8.61 1.33 -17.57
CA ILE A 15 -8.73 0.45 -16.43
C ILE A 15 -9.11 1.26 -15.20
N ALA A 16 -10.29 1.01 -14.64
CA ALA A 16 -10.76 1.65 -13.41
C ALA A 16 -10.20 0.92 -12.19
N ILE A 17 -9.42 1.63 -11.38
CA ILE A 17 -8.90 1.16 -10.08
C ILE A 17 -9.80 1.58 -8.90
N CYS A 18 -11.03 1.96 -9.19
CA CYS A 18 -12.03 2.42 -8.23
C CYS A 18 -13.26 1.52 -8.29
N PRO A 19 -14.14 1.54 -7.26
CA PRO A 19 -15.41 0.83 -7.29
C PRO A 19 -16.21 1.13 -8.55
N LYS A 20 -16.90 0.12 -9.10
CA LYS A 20 -17.72 0.25 -10.30
C LYS A 20 -18.69 1.43 -10.17
N GLY A 21 -18.76 2.27 -11.20
CA GLY A 21 -19.66 3.42 -11.27
C GLY A 21 -19.06 4.78 -10.88
N THR A 22 -17.84 4.83 -10.36
CA THR A 22 -17.15 6.10 -10.10
C THR A 22 -16.50 6.62 -11.38
N LYS A 23 -16.82 7.89 -11.74
CA LYS A 23 -16.15 8.61 -12.82
C LYS A 23 -15.02 9.43 -12.20
N GLY A 24 -13.77 9.01 -12.39
CA GLY A 24 -12.58 9.70 -11.92
C GLY A 24 -11.79 10.36 -13.04
N GLU A 25 -10.75 11.08 -12.66
CA GLU A 25 -9.73 11.59 -13.59
C GLU A 25 -8.93 10.43 -14.18
N THR A 26 -8.43 10.56 -15.39
CA THR A 26 -7.58 9.56 -16.03
C THR A 26 -6.12 9.94 -15.91
N VAL A 27 -5.26 8.92 -15.77
CA VAL A 27 -3.80 9.05 -15.79
C VAL A 27 -3.27 8.07 -16.83
N GLU A 28 -2.40 8.55 -17.71
CA GLU A 28 -1.70 7.71 -18.67
C GLU A 28 -0.37 7.24 -18.09
N LEU A 29 -0.13 5.93 -18.12
CA LEU A 29 1.05 5.27 -17.57
C LEU A 29 1.62 4.29 -18.61
N GLY A 30 2.56 4.75 -19.44
CA GLY A 30 3.24 3.89 -20.40
C GLY A 30 2.32 3.18 -21.38
N GLY A 31 1.34 3.90 -21.94
CA GLY A 31 0.32 3.36 -22.83
C GLY A 31 -0.91 2.77 -22.14
N LEU A 32 -0.92 2.71 -20.82
CA LEU A 32 -2.05 2.26 -20.02
C LEU A 32 -2.85 3.48 -19.53
N VAL A 33 -4.16 3.52 -19.79
CA VAL A 33 -5.05 4.57 -19.26
C VAL A 33 -5.70 4.07 -17.98
N VAL A 34 -5.40 4.72 -16.85
CA VAL A 34 -5.92 4.35 -15.53
C VAL A 34 -6.95 5.38 -15.08
N VAL A 35 -8.15 4.92 -14.72
CA VAL A 35 -9.23 5.76 -14.17
C VAL A 35 -9.11 5.76 -12.64
N LEU A 36 -8.83 6.94 -12.08
CA LEU A 36 -8.71 7.12 -10.63
C LEU A 36 -10.08 7.19 -9.95
N PRO A 37 -10.17 6.97 -8.65
CA PRO A 37 -11.37 7.29 -7.88
C PRO A 37 -11.76 8.75 -8.00
N SER A 38 -13.06 9.06 -7.88
CA SER A 38 -13.56 10.43 -7.92
C SER A 38 -12.86 11.30 -6.88
N LYS A 39 -12.42 12.48 -7.33
CA LYS A 39 -11.79 13.45 -6.44
C LYS A 39 -12.81 14.02 -5.47
N PRO A 40 -12.56 13.96 -4.16
CA PRO A 40 -13.45 14.54 -3.16
C PRO A 40 -13.44 16.07 -3.24
N PRO A 41 -14.43 16.76 -2.62
CA PRO A 41 -14.41 18.21 -2.50
C PRO A 41 -13.10 18.74 -1.92
N LYS A 42 -12.64 19.89 -2.40
CA LYS A 42 -11.34 20.50 -2.04
C LYS A 42 -11.05 20.45 -0.54
N LYS A 43 -12.03 20.79 0.31
CA LYS A 43 -11.88 20.82 1.77
C LYS A 43 -11.61 19.46 2.42
N GLN A 44 -11.91 18.37 1.72
CA GLN A 44 -11.69 17.00 2.20
C GLN A 44 -10.32 16.43 1.77
N ILE A 45 -9.62 17.13 0.88
CA ILE A 45 -8.28 16.71 0.43
C ILE A 45 -7.26 17.24 1.45
N SER A 46 -6.43 16.37 1.97
CA SER A 46 -5.40 16.71 2.96
C SER A 46 -4.45 17.77 2.43
N GLY A 47 -4.16 18.80 3.24
CA GLY A 47 -3.25 19.89 2.88
C GLY A 47 -3.88 21.00 2.02
N HIS A 48 -5.21 21.01 1.80
CA HIS A 48 -5.88 22.00 0.95
C HIS A 48 -5.72 23.45 1.45
N ASP A 49 -5.53 23.65 2.73
CA ASP A 49 -5.39 24.93 3.43
C ASP A 49 -3.93 25.40 3.57
N LEU A 50 -2.99 24.52 3.24
CA LEU A 50 -1.57 24.85 3.35
C LEU A 50 -1.05 25.66 2.14
N PRO A 51 -0.04 26.52 2.33
CA PRO A 51 0.68 27.13 1.22
C PRO A 51 1.30 26.06 0.30
N LYS A 52 1.32 26.29 -1.03
CA LYS A 52 1.84 25.33 -2.01
C LYS A 52 3.18 24.68 -1.61
N ARG A 53 4.13 25.47 -1.14
CA ARG A 53 5.47 25.02 -0.71
C ARG A 53 5.46 24.01 0.45
N MET A 54 4.35 23.96 1.20
CA MET A 54 4.16 23.06 2.34
C MET A 54 3.23 21.90 2.01
N GLN A 55 2.64 21.89 0.81
CA GLN A 55 1.76 20.82 0.35
C GLN A 55 2.61 19.65 -0.15
N MET A 56 2.90 18.74 0.74
CA MET A 56 3.60 17.48 0.46
C MET A 56 3.04 16.38 1.34
N TRP A 57 3.42 15.17 1.06
CA TRP A 57 3.10 14.06 1.94
C TRP A 57 3.76 14.27 3.31
N GLU A 58 2.97 14.15 4.34
CA GLU A 58 3.43 14.15 5.72
C GLU A 58 2.82 12.98 6.46
N LYS A 59 3.67 12.17 7.09
CA LYS A 59 3.24 11.07 7.94
C LYS A 59 2.58 11.63 9.19
N LYS A 60 1.32 11.27 9.41
CA LYS A 60 0.57 11.70 10.59
C LYS A 60 0.81 10.75 11.75
N PRO A 61 1.17 11.25 12.93
CA PRO A 61 1.30 10.38 14.09
C PRO A 61 -0.05 9.77 14.47
N MET A 62 -0.02 8.53 14.90
CA MET A 62 -1.18 7.90 15.55
C MET A 62 -1.52 8.67 16.85
N PRO A 63 -2.82 8.80 17.21
CA PRO A 63 -3.21 9.36 18.49
C PRO A 63 -2.41 8.76 19.65
N ALA A 64 -1.91 9.61 20.56
CA ALA A 64 -0.99 9.18 21.62
C ALA A 64 -1.57 8.09 22.51
N GLU A 65 -2.89 8.13 22.75
CA GLU A 65 -3.59 7.11 23.53
C GLU A 65 -3.57 5.75 22.82
N LEU A 66 -3.78 5.72 21.49
CA LEU A 66 -3.73 4.48 20.71
C LEU A 66 -2.32 3.92 20.57
N SER A 67 -1.32 4.78 20.55
CA SER A 67 0.10 4.36 20.40
C SER A 67 0.61 3.51 21.57
N ARG A 68 -0.07 3.55 22.70
CA ARG A 68 0.24 2.76 23.90
C ARG A 68 -0.23 1.31 23.79
N ILE A 69 -1.25 1.05 22.97
CA ILE A 69 -1.81 -0.28 22.76
C ILE A 69 -0.91 -1.07 21.80
N LYS A 70 -0.50 -2.26 22.20
CA LYS A 70 0.48 -3.08 21.43
C LYS A 70 -0.15 -4.29 20.77
N SER A 71 -1.30 -4.76 21.25
CA SER A 71 -1.99 -5.94 20.74
C SER A 71 -3.49 -5.73 20.62
N MET A 72 -4.15 -6.61 19.87
CA MET A 72 -5.60 -6.65 19.79
C MET A 72 -6.23 -7.05 21.13
N ASP A 73 -5.56 -7.91 21.92
CA ASP A 73 -6.03 -8.32 23.23
C ASP A 73 -6.08 -7.12 24.18
N GLU A 74 -5.01 -6.31 24.24
CA GLU A 74 -5.00 -5.06 25.01
C GLU A 74 -6.13 -4.11 24.57
N TRP A 75 -6.41 -4.03 23.27
CA TRP A 75 -7.51 -3.22 22.75
C TRP A 75 -8.88 -3.72 23.22
N LEU A 76 -9.09 -5.03 23.24
CA LEU A 76 -10.35 -5.64 23.68
C LEU A 76 -10.59 -5.46 25.18
N GLU A 77 -9.52 -5.36 25.98
CA GLU A 77 -9.58 -5.07 27.42
C GLU A 77 -9.88 -3.59 27.73
N MET A 78 -9.70 -2.67 26.77
CA MET A 78 -10.01 -1.26 26.98
C MET A 78 -11.49 -1.03 27.27
N PRO A 79 -11.85 -0.03 28.11
CA PRO A 79 -13.24 0.35 28.38
C PRO A 79 -14.01 0.61 27.07
N ARG A 80 -15.31 0.31 27.08
CA ARG A 80 -16.18 0.46 25.91
C ARG A 80 -16.15 1.89 25.35
N GLU A 81 -16.19 2.89 26.25
CA GLU A 81 -16.17 4.32 25.90
C GLU A 81 -14.86 4.67 25.15
N PHE A 82 -13.74 4.14 25.62
CA PHE A 82 -12.44 4.34 24.96
C PHE A 82 -12.45 3.75 23.56
N ARG A 83 -12.93 2.50 23.40
CA ARG A 83 -13.01 1.85 22.09
C ARG A 83 -13.98 2.59 21.14
N GLN A 84 -15.11 3.07 21.63
CA GLN A 84 -16.04 3.86 20.84
C GLN A 84 -15.45 5.21 20.39
N LYS A 85 -14.65 5.87 21.23
CA LYS A 85 -13.94 7.11 20.88
C LYS A 85 -13.02 6.93 19.68
N PHE A 86 -12.27 5.83 19.62
CA PHE A 86 -11.22 5.63 18.61
C PHE A 86 -11.64 4.74 17.43
N ARG A 87 -12.78 4.08 17.52
CA ARG A 87 -13.31 3.25 16.43
C ARG A 87 -13.42 4.00 15.10
N PRO A 88 -13.95 5.23 15.02
CA PRO A 88 -14.02 5.96 13.74
C PRO A 88 -12.66 6.24 13.13
N TYR A 89 -11.62 6.48 13.95
CA TYR A 89 -10.25 6.64 13.48
C TYR A 89 -9.72 5.35 12.85
N ILE A 90 -9.89 4.22 13.52
CA ILE A 90 -9.44 2.91 13.03
C ILE A 90 -10.18 2.55 11.74
N GLU A 91 -11.51 2.73 11.70
CA GLU A 91 -12.33 2.47 10.50
C GLU A 91 -11.89 3.34 9.31
N GLU A 92 -11.55 4.61 9.55
CA GLU A 92 -11.02 5.50 8.51
C GLU A 92 -9.64 5.02 7.99
N GLU A 93 -8.77 4.52 8.86
CA GLU A 93 -7.48 3.95 8.43
C GLU A 93 -7.65 2.69 7.59
N PHE A 94 -8.59 1.80 7.94
CA PHE A 94 -8.97 0.65 7.10
C PHE A 94 -9.58 1.09 5.76
N ARG A 95 -10.40 2.16 5.76
CA ARG A 95 -10.94 2.71 4.51
C ARG A 95 -9.84 3.22 3.61
N ARG A 96 -8.88 4.00 4.14
CA ARG A 96 -7.72 4.52 3.37
C ARG A 96 -6.85 3.39 2.83
N ARG A 97 -6.67 2.33 3.60
CA ARG A 97 -5.96 1.12 3.17
C ARG A 97 -6.62 0.46 1.96
N ARG A 98 -7.94 0.46 1.87
CA ARG A 98 -8.68 -0.14 0.74
C ARG A 98 -8.83 0.81 -0.44
N GLU A 99 -9.24 2.04 -0.17
CA GLU A 99 -9.72 2.99 -1.20
C GLU A 99 -8.64 4.00 -1.64
N GLY A 100 -7.53 4.06 -0.91
CA GLY A 100 -6.51 5.06 -1.15
C GLY A 100 -6.82 6.42 -0.52
N PHE A 101 -6.02 7.41 -0.91
CA PHE A 101 -6.03 8.70 -0.23
C PHE A 101 -5.70 9.84 -1.19
N TRP A 102 -6.41 10.97 -1.03
CA TRP A 102 -6.15 12.20 -1.75
C TRP A 102 -5.44 13.22 -0.85
N PHE A 103 -4.38 13.81 -1.34
CA PHE A 103 -3.69 14.90 -0.67
C PHE A 103 -3.23 15.96 -1.67
N TYR A 104 -2.91 17.16 -1.19
CA TYR A 104 -2.29 18.18 -2.02
C TYR A 104 -0.79 17.98 -2.06
N ASN A 105 -0.23 17.90 -3.27
CA ASN A 105 1.20 17.87 -3.53
C ASN A 105 1.56 19.05 -4.43
N ASN A 106 2.30 20.01 -3.88
CA ASN A 106 2.73 21.23 -4.61
C ASN A 106 1.60 21.92 -5.39
N GLY A 107 0.45 22.10 -4.76
CA GLY A 107 -0.73 22.75 -5.36
C GLY A 107 -1.61 21.86 -6.21
N THR A 108 -1.26 20.59 -6.39
CA THR A 108 -2.00 19.65 -7.23
C THR A 108 -2.64 18.57 -6.37
N PRO A 109 -3.97 18.33 -6.48
CA PRO A 109 -4.61 17.17 -5.87
C PRO A 109 -3.97 15.89 -6.41
N THR A 110 -3.47 15.07 -5.51
CA THR A 110 -2.73 13.85 -5.86
C THR A 110 -3.36 12.65 -5.17
N TYR A 111 -3.73 11.66 -5.94
CA TYR A 111 -4.22 10.38 -5.43
C TYR A 111 -3.08 9.38 -5.25
N ILE A 112 -3.13 8.63 -4.16
CA ILE A 112 -2.30 7.45 -3.92
C ILE A 112 -3.19 6.25 -3.60
N THR A 113 -2.82 5.07 -4.10
CA THR A 113 -3.54 3.82 -3.84
C THR A 113 -3.47 3.44 -2.35
N GLY A 114 -4.35 2.57 -1.91
CA GLY A 114 -4.35 2.09 -0.52
C GLY A 114 -3.02 1.46 -0.09
N ARG A 115 -2.41 0.66 -0.98
CA ARG A 115 -1.07 0.08 -0.72
C ARG A 115 0.03 1.11 -0.64
N HIS A 116 -0.02 2.17 -1.48
CA HIS A 116 0.93 3.28 -1.38
C HIS A 116 0.72 4.07 -0.09
N TYR A 117 -0.55 4.29 0.30
CA TYR A 117 -0.89 4.88 1.59
C TYR A 117 -0.30 4.07 2.76
N MET A 118 -0.50 2.75 2.75
CA MET A 118 0.06 1.85 3.78
C MET A 118 1.58 1.94 3.85
N MET A 119 2.26 1.94 2.71
CA MET A 119 3.70 2.10 2.67
C MET A 119 4.13 3.43 3.30
N LEU A 120 3.53 4.54 2.91
CA LEU A 120 3.93 5.87 3.36
C LEU A 120 3.56 6.16 4.82
N GLN A 121 2.38 5.72 5.25
CA GLN A 121 1.82 6.06 6.55
C GLN A 121 2.23 5.07 7.65
N TRP A 122 2.20 3.78 7.36
CA TRP A 122 2.27 2.75 8.39
C TRP A 122 3.49 1.85 8.32
N THR A 123 4.17 1.82 7.17
CA THR A 123 5.39 1.03 7.03
C THR A 123 6.59 1.79 7.59
N LYS A 124 7.49 1.04 8.22
CA LYS A 124 8.81 1.51 8.62
C LYS A 124 9.86 0.63 7.96
N PHE A 125 10.85 1.24 7.33
CA PHE A 125 11.98 0.51 6.77
C PHE A 125 13.16 0.50 7.75
N ASP A 126 14.07 -0.44 7.57
CA ASP A 126 15.32 -0.53 8.31
C ASP A 126 16.21 0.71 8.14
N ILE A 127 16.03 1.43 7.03
CA ILE A 127 16.74 2.67 6.69
C ILE A 127 15.99 3.95 7.09
N GLY A 128 14.81 3.84 7.71
CA GLY A 128 13.98 4.98 8.12
C GLY A 128 12.56 4.96 7.57
N ASP A 129 11.84 6.05 7.75
CA ASP A 129 10.48 6.19 7.24
C ASP A 129 10.47 6.47 5.72
N PRO A 130 9.50 5.92 4.98
CA PRO A 130 9.34 6.22 3.56
C PRO A 130 8.92 7.67 3.33
N SER A 131 9.39 8.26 2.25
CA SER A 131 8.93 9.54 1.74
C SER A 131 8.19 9.38 0.41
N TYR A 132 7.30 10.33 0.10
CA TYR A 132 6.58 10.31 -1.16
C TYR A 132 7.52 10.61 -2.34
N LEU A 133 7.48 9.74 -3.35
CA LEU A 133 8.18 9.90 -4.61
C LEU A 133 7.20 9.69 -5.77
N ALA A 134 7.14 10.64 -6.71
CA ALA A 134 6.17 10.61 -7.80
C ALA A 134 6.27 9.32 -8.64
N PHE A 135 7.47 8.87 -8.99
CA PHE A 135 7.66 7.63 -9.75
C PHE A 135 7.17 6.38 -9.01
N GLN A 136 7.20 6.37 -7.66
CA GLN A 136 6.65 5.26 -6.88
C GLN A 136 5.12 5.26 -6.94
N ARG A 137 4.49 6.44 -6.96
CA ARG A 137 3.05 6.56 -7.19
C ARG A 137 2.65 5.88 -8.50
N ASP A 138 3.38 6.12 -9.56
CA ASP A 138 3.10 5.53 -10.86
C ASP A 138 3.25 4.00 -10.84
N ILE A 139 4.25 3.47 -10.11
CA ILE A 139 4.39 2.04 -9.86
C ILE A 139 3.15 1.47 -9.16
N PHE A 140 2.67 2.10 -8.10
CA PHE A 140 1.49 1.63 -7.36
C PHE A 140 0.20 1.76 -8.16
N LEU A 141 0.05 2.79 -8.98
CA LEU A 141 -1.09 2.92 -9.89
C LEU A 141 -1.08 1.83 -10.96
N HIS A 142 0.08 1.54 -11.53
CA HIS A 142 0.24 0.46 -12.50
C HIS A 142 -0.05 -0.91 -11.85
N MET A 143 0.42 -1.16 -10.63
CA MET A 143 0.09 -2.38 -9.89
C MET A 143 -1.42 -2.52 -9.69
N ALA A 144 -2.10 -1.46 -9.24
CA ALA A 144 -3.54 -1.47 -9.03
C ALA A 144 -4.32 -1.69 -10.35
N ALA A 145 -3.85 -1.13 -11.45
CA ALA A 145 -4.45 -1.36 -12.76
C ALA A 145 -4.29 -2.81 -13.22
N CYS A 146 -3.10 -3.39 -13.05
CA CYS A 146 -2.87 -4.80 -13.37
C CYS A 146 -3.73 -5.74 -12.52
N GLU A 147 -3.96 -5.42 -11.26
CA GLU A 147 -4.85 -6.21 -10.38
C GLU A 147 -6.32 -6.08 -10.77
N ALA A 148 -6.73 -4.92 -11.30
CA ALA A 148 -8.09 -4.70 -11.77
C ALA A 148 -8.38 -5.32 -13.14
N ASP A 149 -7.34 -5.64 -13.92
CA ASP A 149 -7.48 -6.28 -15.24
C ASP A 149 -7.33 -7.80 -15.14
N ALA A 150 -8.43 -8.51 -15.31
CA ALA A 150 -8.46 -9.97 -15.25
C ALA A 150 -7.56 -10.69 -16.30
N ARG A 151 -7.09 -9.96 -17.33
CA ARG A 151 -6.17 -10.49 -18.35
C ARG A 151 -4.73 -10.44 -17.88
N CYS A 152 -4.42 -9.62 -16.87
CA CYS A 152 -3.08 -9.47 -16.34
C CYS A 152 -2.73 -10.64 -15.43
N ILE A 153 -1.70 -11.42 -15.80
CA ILE A 153 -1.23 -12.57 -15.02
C ILE A 153 0.02 -12.23 -14.18
N GLY A 154 0.56 -11.02 -14.32
CA GLY A 154 1.75 -10.61 -13.58
C GLY A 154 2.35 -9.32 -14.14
N GLN A 155 3.41 -8.87 -13.49
CA GLN A 155 4.10 -7.64 -13.85
C GLN A 155 5.60 -7.86 -13.95
N LEU A 156 6.20 -7.28 -14.96
CA LEU A 156 7.65 -7.23 -15.11
C LEU A 156 8.13 -5.78 -15.04
N TYR A 157 8.99 -5.51 -14.06
CA TYR A 157 9.55 -4.18 -13.87
C TYR A 157 11.03 -4.14 -14.24
N THR A 158 11.39 -3.34 -15.24
CA THR A 158 12.76 -2.94 -15.51
C THR A 158 13.06 -1.65 -14.75
N LYS A 159 14.05 -1.68 -13.89
CA LYS A 159 14.34 -0.56 -12.99
C LYS A 159 15.83 -0.30 -12.86
N CYS A 160 16.20 0.95 -12.56
CA CYS A 160 17.54 1.31 -12.18
C CYS A 160 17.88 0.82 -10.76
N ARG A 161 19.18 0.70 -10.46
CA ARG A 161 19.67 0.39 -9.12
C ARG A 161 19.25 1.50 -8.15
N ARG A 162 18.92 1.13 -6.88
CA ARG A 162 18.53 2.04 -5.77
C ARG A 162 17.19 2.75 -5.93
N SER A 163 16.29 2.26 -6.80
CA SER A 163 14.92 2.80 -6.91
C SER A 163 14.00 2.51 -5.71
N GLY A 164 14.45 1.76 -4.71
CA GLY A 164 13.62 1.36 -3.57
C GLY A 164 12.61 0.24 -3.88
N TYR A 165 12.66 -0.34 -5.08
CA TYR A 165 11.64 -1.30 -5.54
C TYR A 165 11.52 -2.55 -4.64
N THR A 166 12.61 -3.04 -4.05
CA THR A 166 12.55 -4.15 -3.08
C THR A 166 11.73 -3.77 -1.84
N ASN A 167 11.81 -2.52 -1.39
CA ASN A 167 10.99 -2.03 -0.28
C ASN A 167 9.50 -1.95 -0.67
N ILE A 168 9.22 -1.48 -1.89
CA ILE A 168 7.85 -1.46 -2.45
C ILE A 168 7.27 -2.87 -2.48
N CYS A 169 7.97 -3.83 -3.12
CA CYS A 169 7.50 -5.21 -3.22
C CYS A 169 7.30 -5.87 -1.84
N SER A 170 8.22 -5.64 -0.91
CA SER A 170 8.10 -6.18 0.46
C SER A 170 6.91 -5.57 1.21
N SER A 171 6.65 -4.27 1.02
CA SER A 171 5.48 -3.59 1.61
C SER A 171 4.17 -4.12 1.01
N VAL A 172 4.11 -4.27 -0.31
CA VAL A 172 2.93 -4.82 -1.00
C VAL A 172 2.66 -6.26 -0.58
N LEU A 173 3.70 -7.09 -0.50
CA LEU A 173 3.59 -8.48 -0.07
C LEU A 173 3.05 -8.56 1.37
N LEU A 174 3.58 -7.76 2.29
CA LEU A 174 3.11 -7.73 3.67
C LEU A 174 1.67 -7.22 3.76
N ASP A 175 1.35 -6.17 3.04
CA ASP A 175 0.00 -5.60 3.01
C ASP A 175 -1.02 -6.64 2.51
N GLU A 176 -0.71 -7.35 1.45
CA GLU A 176 -1.53 -8.43 0.91
C GLU A 176 -1.69 -9.60 1.91
N ALA A 177 -0.58 -10.05 2.50
CA ALA A 177 -0.60 -11.17 3.46
C ALA A 177 -1.46 -10.86 4.70
N THR A 178 -1.57 -9.59 5.10
CA THR A 178 -2.34 -9.17 6.26
C THR A 178 -3.81 -8.86 5.95
N GLN A 179 -4.21 -8.79 4.68
CA GLN A 179 -5.59 -8.46 4.27
C GLN A 179 -6.36 -9.66 3.74
N VAL A 180 -5.69 -10.58 3.05
CA VAL A 180 -6.36 -11.62 2.26
C VAL A 180 -6.21 -12.98 2.94
N LYS A 181 -7.34 -13.61 3.23
CA LYS A 181 -7.39 -14.95 3.79
C LYS A 181 -6.94 -16.00 2.76
N ASP A 182 -6.35 -17.08 3.26
CA ASP A 182 -5.97 -18.29 2.48
C ASP A 182 -5.03 -17.99 1.30
N LYS A 183 -4.17 -16.98 1.43
CA LYS A 183 -3.21 -16.56 0.40
C LYS A 183 -1.78 -16.91 0.82
N LEU A 184 -1.09 -17.64 -0.05
CA LEU A 184 0.32 -17.94 0.08
C LEU A 184 1.13 -16.98 -0.80
N LEU A 185 2.08 -16.27 -0.20
CA LEU A 185 2.95 -15.33 -0.90
C LEU A 185 4.41 -15.75 -0.72
N GLY A 186 5.19 -15.68 -1.80
CA GLY A 186 6.56 -16.11 -1.83
C GLY A 186 7.54 -15.01 -2.20
N ILE A 187 8.77 -15.12 -1.70
CA ILE A 187 9.89 -14.24 -2.06
C ILE A 187 10.96 -15.09 -2.72
N GLN A 188 11.36 -14.69 -3.92
CA GLN A 188 12.49 -15.26 -4.63
C GLN A 188 13.59 -14.23 -4.83
N SER A 189 14.83 -14.61 -4.62
CA SER A 189 16.03 -13.82 -4.91
C SER A 189 17.09 -14.71 -5.53
N LYS A 190 18.25 -14.14 -5.87
CA LYS A 190 19.38 -14.88 -6.45
C LYS A 190 19.84 -16.08 -5.62
N THR A 191 19.68 -16.02 -4.30
CA THR A 191 19.95 -17.11 -3.37
C THR A 191 18.90 -17.17 -2.26
N GLY A 192 18.65 -18.36 -1.69
CA GLY A 192 17.75 -18.52 -0.55
C GLY A 192 18.18 -17.67 0.66
N LYS A 193 19.48 -17.58 0.93
CA LYS A 193 20.03 -16.75 2.02
C LYS A 193 19.72 -15.27 1.79
N ASP A 194 19.86 -14.76 0.57
CA ASP A 194 19.53 -13.37 0.24
C ASP A 194 18.03 -13.08 0.41
N ALA A 195 17.17 -14.00 -0.07
CA ALA A 195 15.72 -13.89 0.14
C ALA A 195 15.36 -13.86 1.63
N GLN A 196 15.96 -14.74 2.43
CA GLN A 196 15.71 -14.85 3.86
C GLN A 196 16.24 -13.64 4.66
N GLU A 197 17.53 -13.35 4.57
CA GLU A 197 18.17 -12.37 5.44
C GLU A 197 17.92 -10.93 5.00
N ASN A 198 18.04 -10.63 3.68
CA ASN A 198 18.00 -9.26 3.18
C ASN A 198 16.59 -8.79 2.80
N ILE A 199 15.68 -9.71 2.47
CA ILE A 199 14.31 -9.34 2.10
C ILE A 199 13.34 -9.72 3.21
N PHE A 200 13.20 -11.01 3.52
CA PHE A 200 12.21 -11.47 4.49
C PHE A 200 12.44 -10.87 5.89
N MET A 201 13.61 -11.13 6.49
CA MET A 201 13.89 -10.68 7.86
C MET A 201 14.02 -9.16 7.99
N LYS A 202 14.87 -8.55 7.16
CA LYS A 202 15.19 -7.11 7.28
C LYS A 202 14.08 -6.20 6.76
N LYS A 203 13.17 -6.71 5.92
CA LYS A 203 12.08 -5.91 5.38
C LYS A 203 10.73 -6.41 5.86
N VAL A 204 10.25 -7.56 5.42
CA VAL A 204 8.89 -8.01 5.73
C VAL A 204 8.65 -8.15 7.23
N VAL A 205 9.48 -8.92 7.94
CA VAL A 205 9.35 -9.11 9.40
C VAL A 205 9.56 -7.81 10.16
N TYR A 206 10.54 -7.01 9.72
CA TYR A 206 10.80 -5.70 10.33
C TYR A 206 9.60 -4.77 10.19
N MET A 207 9.01 -4.63 9.01
CA MET A 207 7.81 -3.83 8.78
C MET A 207 6.62 -4.31 9.60
N PHE A 208 6.36 -5.63 9.63
CA PHE A 208 5.28 -6.23 10.40
C PHE A 208 5.38 -5.89 11.89
N ARG A 209 6.57 -5.95 12.47
CA ARG A 209 6.79 -5.59 13.88
C ARG A 209 6.41 -4.16 14.19
N HIS A 210 6.50 -3.25 13.22
CA HIS A 210 6.21 -1.83 13.38
C HIS A 210 4.78 -1.43 12.96
N TYR A 211 3.97 -2.35 12.44
CA TYR A 211 2.56 -2.06 12.16
C TYR A 211 1.83 -1.71 13.46
N PRO A 212 0.82 -0.82 13.42
CA PRO A 212 -0.06 -0.59 14.56
C PRO A 212 -0.87 -1.86 14.86
N PHE A 213 -1.30 -2.02 16.10
CA PHE A 213 -1.99 -3.21 16.57
C PHE A 213 -3.19 -3.60 15.70
N PHE A 214 -3.96 -2.62 15.22
CA PHE A 214 -5.15 -2.85 14.42
C PHE A 214 -4.89 -3.33 12.98
N PHE A 215 -3.66 -3.23 12.48
CA PHE A 215 -3.25 -3.83 11.21
C PHE A 215 -2.44 -5.11 11.38
N LYS A 216 -2.25 -5.56 12.61
CA LYS A 216 -1.56 -6.82 12.89
C LYS A 216 -2.59 -7.95 13.05
N PRO A 217 -2.68 -8.88 12.09
CA PRO A 217 -3.45 -10.10 12.31
C PRO A 217 -2.79 -10.96 13.40
N ILE A 218 -3.55 -11.89 13.94
CA ILE A 218 -3.03 -12.84 14.93
C ILE A 218 -1.98 -13.71 14.25
N GLN A 219 -0.74 -13.57 14.72
CA GLN A 219 0.38 -14.36 14.20
C GLN A 219 0.20 -15.83 14.59
N ASP A 220 0.43 -16.73 13.65
CA ASP A 220 0.55 -18.16 13.90
C ASP A 220 2.02 -18.61 13.88
N GLY A 221 2.36 -19.62 14.67
CA GLY A 221 3.72 -20.15 14.74
C GLY A 221 4.67 -19.32 15.63
N THR A 222 5.92 -19.22 15.24
CA THR A 222 6.98 -18.63 16.04
C THR A 222 6.91 -17.09 16.12
N THR A 223 7.18 -16.54 17.31
CA THR A 223 7.30 -15.09 17.53
C THR A 223 8.53 -14.47 16.84
N ASN A 224 9.50 -15.30 16.44
CA ASN A 224 10.69 -14.87 15.71
C ASN A 224 10.81 -15.58 14.35
N PRO A 225 9.95 -15.24 13.38
CA PRO A 225 9.88 -15.90 12.09
C PRO A 225 11.19 -15.70 11.31
N ARG A 226 11.74 -16.77 10.74
CA ARG A 226 12.97 -16.73 9.91
C ARG A 226 12.75 -17.10 8.46
N MET A 227 11.78 -17.96 8.18
CA MET A 227 11.49 -18.49 6.85
C MET A 227 10.05 -18.24 6.44
N GLU A 228 9.17 -18.17 7.41
CA GLU A 228 7.73 -18.06 7.23
C GLU A 228 7.14 -17.10 8.26
N LEU A 229 6.17 -16.31 7.82
CA LEU A 229 5.32 -15.47 8.66
C LEU A 229 3.87 -15.83 8.35
N ALA A 230 3.22 -16.53 9.28
CA ALA A 230 1.87 -17.03 9.12
C ALA A 230 0.88 -16.27 10.03
N PHE A 231 -0.36 -16.18 9.58
CA PHE A 231 -1.45 -15.54 10.29
C PHE A 231 -2.66 -16.48 10.34
N ARG A 232 -3.38 -16.47 11.46
CA ARG A 232 -4.62 -17.26 11.62
C ARG A 232 -5.78 -16.63 10.84
N GLU A 233 -5.87 -15.29 10.94
CA GLU A 233 -6.93 -14.50 10.33
C GLU A 233 -6.36 -13.18 9.81
N PRO A 234 -6.92 -12.61 8.72
CA PRO A 234 -6.54 -11.28 8.26
C PRO A 234 -6.90 -10.21 9.30
N SER A 235 -6.26 -9.04 9.22
CA SER A 235 -6.50 -7.89 10.09
C SER A 235 -7.80 -7.14 9.73
#